data_0c43a0a164e31b692ad2e021297da5cf
#
_entry.id   0c43a0a164e31b692ad2e021297da5cf
#
_cell.length_a   1.000
_cell.length_b   1.000
_cell.length_c   1.000
_cell.angle_alpha   90.00
_cell.angle_beta   90.00
_cell.angle_gamma   90.00
#
_symmetry.space_group_name_H-M   'P 1'
#
loop_
_entity.id
_entity.type
_entity.pdbx_description
1 polymer ?
#
loop_
_entity_poly.entity_id
_entity_poly.type
_entity_poly.pdbx_seq_one_letter_code
_entity_poly.pdbx_strand_id
1 'polypeptide(L)'
;MPVRTVIEHGTKDKRSVAFSLDWPGWSRGAKTAELALETLEAYRDRYRPIADLAGMAHEFDAAGPLEIVEDRVGTGSTDFWGISFSPSSTEQGPMTEAEFDRGITLLRAAWAFFDSVAARVSPEMRKGPRGGGRDRDRIISHTIRQESESFATGVGLRIPEGAALTPDGLRQHRKDYVEAMRRYNAGEFEKPMRSWTIPFLIRHSAFHTLDHAWEMEDKDLGAPGADEPH
;
A
#
# COMPACT_ATOMS: atom_id res chain seq x y z
N MET A 1 14.20 17.37 -2.30
CA MET A 1 13.66 17.69 -0.94
C MET A 1 13.71 16.41 -0.13
N PRO A 2 13.84 16.45 1.22
CA PRO A 2 13.77 15.24 2.03
C PRO A 2 12.38 14.58 1.89
N VAL A 3 12.33 13.27 2.13
CA VAL A 3 11.08 12.49 2.08
C VAL A 3 10.42 12.53 3.45
N ARG A 4 9.25 13.13 3.55
CA ARG A 4 8.49 13.19 4.81
C ARG A 4 8.07 11.79 5.24
N THR A 5 8.49 11.40 6.42
CA THR A 5 8.35 10.04 6.93
C THR A 5 7.69 10.08 8.31
N VAL A 6 6.77 9.16 8.55
CA VAL A 6 6.16 8.94 9.86
C VAL A 6 6.69 7.64 10.44
N ILE A 7 6.99 7.67 11.74
CA ILE A 7 7.18 6.47 12.56
C ILE A 7 5.92 6.23 13.37
N GLU A 8 5.42 5.02 13.36
CA GLU A 8 4.28 4.60 14.17
C GLU A 8 4.68 3.38 15.01
N HIS A 9 4.61 3.52 16.34
CA HIS A 9 4.84 2.45 17.30
C HIS A 9 3.56 1.68 17.59
N GLY A 10 3.66 0.39 17.82
CA GLY A 10 2.54 -0.38 18.35
C GLY A 10 2.20 0.04 19.79
N THR A 11 0.96 -0.17 20.19
CA THR A 11 0.46 0.19 21.54
C THR A 11 1.18 -0.57 22.67
N LYS A 12 1.86 -1.67 22.36
CA LYS A 12 2.64 -2.52 23.27
C LYS A 12 4.11 -2.56 22.89
N ASP A 13 4.53 -1.69 22.00
CA ASP A 13 5.90 -1.51 21.51
C ASP A 13 6.55 -2.84 21.01
N LYS A 14 5.72 -3.72 20.42
CA LYS A 14 6.21 -4.99 19.86
C LYS A 14 6.76 -4.84 18.45
N ARG A 15 6.24 -3.87 17.70
CA ARG A 15 6.63 -3.52 16.34
C ARG A 15 6.46 -2.04 16.11
N SER A 16 7.23 -1.53 15.17
CA SER A 16 7.09 -0.18 14.61
C SER A 16 6.92 -0.27 13.11
N VAL A 17 6.33 0.74 12.51
CA VAL A 17 6.24 0.91 11.07
C VAL A 17 6.73 2.30 10.68
N ALA A 18 7.53 2.37 9.63
CA ALA A 18 7.91 3.62 8.98
C ALA A 18 7.22 3.71 7.63
N PHE A 19 6.69 4.87 7.27
CA PHE A 19 6.05 5.09 5.99
C PHE A 19 6.24 6.50 5.46
N SER A 20 6.33 6.61 4.13
CA SER A 20 6.41 7.89 3.44
C SER A 20 5.02 8.51 3.27
N LEU A 21 4.93 9.83 3.51
CA LEU A 21 3.75 10.65 3.20
C LEU A 21 3.76 11.12 1.74
N ASP A 22 4.95 11.27 1.15
CA ASP A 22 5.11 11.81 -0.21
C ASP A 22 4.96 10.74 -1.29
N TRP A 23 5.18 9.48 -0.92
CA TRP A 23 5.18 8.32 -1.80
C TRP A 23 4.26 7.21 -1.26
N PRO A 24 2.93 7.34 -1.49
CA PRO A 24 1.94 6.38 -1.01
C PRO A 24 2.29 4.93 -1.32
N GLY A 25 2.22 4.07 -0.30
CA GLY A 25 2.55 2.65 -0.43
C GLY A 25 3.98 2.30 -0.04
N TRP A 26 4.91 3.26 0.01
CA TRP A 26 6.26 3.03 0.51
C TRP A 26 6.23 3.01 2.04
N SER A 27 6.07 1.80 2.61
CA SER A 27 5.89 1.56 4.03
C SER A 27 6.51 0.23 4.43
N ARG A 28 7.21 0.18 5.57
CA ARG A 28 7.83 -1.04 6.10
C ARG A 28 7.73 -1.10 7.62
N GLY A 29 7.39 -2.29 8.10
CA GLY A 29 7.34 -2.60 9.52
C GLY A 29 8.52 -3.46 9.97
N ALA A 30 8.99 -3.23 11.21
CA ALA A 30 10.04 -4.01 11.83
C ALA A 30 9.81 -4.13 13.36
N LYS A 31 10.78 -4.73 14.08
CA LYS A 31 10.70 -4.87 15.54
C LYS A 31 10.93 -3.55 16.27
N THR A 32 11.74 -2.65 15.72
CA THR A 32 12.03 -1.32 16.28
C THR A 32 11.85 -0.23 15.23
N ALA A 33 11.77 1.01 15.65
CA ALA A 33 11.67 2.17 14.78
C ALA A 33 12.89 2.31 13.86
N GLU A 34 14.09 2.10 14.40
CA GLU A 34 15.35 2.17 13.64
C GLU A 34 15.37 1.13 12.53
N LEU A 35 15.03 -0.13 12.85
CA LEU A 35 14.94 -1.19 11.85
C LEU A 35 13.82 -0.94 10.83
N ALA A 36 12.72 -0.30 11.22
CA ALA A 36 11.65 0.06 10.29
C ALA A 36 12.12 1.12 9.29
N LEU A 37 12.88 2.13 9.73
CA LEU A 37 13.49 3.15 8.87
C LEU A 37 14.55 2.55 7.95
N GLU A 38 15.44 1.70 8.46
CA GLU A 38 16.45 1.01 7.66
C GLU A 38 15.79 0.15 6.59
N THR A 39 14.75 -0.61 6.96
CA THR A 39 14.00 -1.43 6.01
C THR A 39 13.25 -0.57 4.98
N LEU A 40 12.67 0.56 5.41
CA LEU A 40 12.02 1.49 4.49
C LEU A 40 13.01 2.00 3.45
N GLU A 41 14.19 2.47 3.89
CA GLU A 41 15.24 2.96 2.98
C GLU A 41 15.74 1.85 2.04
N ALA A 42 15.94 0.62 2.53
CA ALA A 42 16.34 -0.52 1.70
C ALA A 42 15.31 -0.86 0.61
N TYR A 43 14.06 -0.43 0.76
CA TYR A 43 13.01 -0.57 -0.26
C TYR A 43 12.92 0.61 -1.25
N ARG A 44 13.80 1.61 -1.17
CA ARG A 44 13.82 2.76 -2.10
C ARG A 44 13.91 2.29 -3.56
N ASP A 45 14.86 1.44 -3.87
CA ASP A 45 15.05 0.92 -5.23
C ASP A 45 13.87 0.05 -5.68
N ARG A 46 13.22 -0.66 -4.77
CA ARG A 46 12.02 -1.46 -5.07
C ARG A 46 10.79 -0.58 -5.31
N TYR A 47 10.74 0.63 -4.75
CA TYR A 47 9.67 1.60 -5.01
C TYR A 47 9.88 2.39 -6.30
N ARG A 48 11.12 2.55 -6.78
CA ARG A 48 11.45 3.33 -7.97
C ARG A 48 10.63 2.96 -9.22
N PRO A 49 10.35 1.69 -9.55
CA PRO A 49 9.48 1.32 -10.67
C PRO A 49 8.07 1.90 -10.57
N ILE A 50 7.53 2.10 -9.37
CA ILE A 50 6.23 2.70 -9.13
C ILE A 50 6.27 4.19 -9.49
N ALA A 51 7.32 4.89 -9.07
CA ALA A 51 7.54 6.29 -9.45
C ALA A 51 7.71 6.45 -10.96
N ASP A 52 8.39 5.50 -11.63
CA ASP A 52 8.54 5.48 -13.09
C ASP A 52 7.19 5.31 -13.81
N LEU A 53 6.38 4.35 -13.38
CA LEU A 53 5.03 4.12 -13.89
C LEU A 53 4.11 5.33 -13.67
N ALA A 54 4.36 6.12 -12.62
CA ALA A 54 3.65 7.37 -12.35
C ALA A 54 4.16 8.57 -13.17
N GLY A 55 5.24 8.40 -13.96
CA GLY A 55 5.91 9.50 -14.66
C GLY A 55 6.70 10.43 -13.73
N MET A 56 7.04 9.97 -12.51
CA MET A 56 7.70 10.74 -11.45
C MET A 56 9.11 10.22 -11.12
N ALA A 57 9.74 9.43 -12.00
CA ALA A 57 11.06 8.84 -11.77
C ALA A 57 12.12 9.89 -11.41
N HIS A 58 12.19 10.99 -12.17
CA HIS A 58 13.16 12.06 -11.92
C HIS A 58 12.94 12.74 -10.55
N GLU A 59 11.69 12.95 -10.15
CA GLU A 59 11.35 13.53 -8.84
C GLU A 59 11.76 12.56 -7.71
N PHE A 60 11.51 11.26 -7.89
CA PHE A 60 11.90 10.24 -6.92
C PHE A 60 13.41 10.09 -6.80
N ASP A 61 14.13 10.06 -7.92
CA ASP A 61 15.60 9.96 -7.95
C ASP A 61 16.27 11.21 -7.32
N ALA A 62 15.63 12.38 -7.42
CA ALA A 62 16.07 13.63 -6.80
C ALA A 62 15.60 13.78 -5.32
N ALA A 63 14.80 12.83 -4.82
CA ALA A 63 14.34 12.88 -3.43
C ALA A 63 15.50 12.64 -2.45
N GLY A 64 15.56 13.47 -1.42
CA GLY A 64 16.59 13.42 -0.38
C GLY A 64 16.39 12.26 0.62
N PRO A 65 17.09 12.31 1.75
CA PRO A 65 16.95 11.31 2.81
C PRO A 65 15.55 11.32 3.44
N LEU A 66 15.24 10.24 4.16
CA LEU A 66 14.04 10.17 5.00
C LEU A 66 14.13 11.22 6.12
N GLU A 67 13.08 12.02 6.29
CA GLU A 67 12.93 13.01 7.35
C GLU A 67 11.73 12.65 8.22
N ILE A 68 11.96 12.36 9.49
CA ILE A 68 10.89 12.04 10.43
C ILE A 68 10.14 13.32 10.76
N VAL A 69 8.89 13.42 10.29
CA VAL A 69 8.02 14.57 10.56
C VAL A 69 6.98 14.28 11.65
N GLU A 70 6.77 13.00 11.97
CA GLU A 70 5.88 12.57 13.05
C GLU A 70 6.39 11.24 13.63
N ASP A 71 6.38 11.17 14.96
CA ASP A 71 6.61 9.96 15.74
C ASP A 71 5.39 9.78 16.65
N ARG A 72 4.69 8.63 16.52
CA ARG A 72 3.37 8.44 17.12
C ARG A 72 3.12 7.02 17.60
N VAL A 73 2.17 6.89 18.51
CA VAL A 73 1.60 5.58 18.86
C VAL A 73 0.41 5.28 17.92
N GLY A 74 0.44 4.12 17.31
CA GLY A 74 -0.60 3.63 16.41
C GLY A 74 -1.67 2.79 17.12
N THR A 75 -2.02 1.68 16.49
CA THR A 75 -3.07 0.76 16.97
C THR A 75 -2.49 -0.61 17.35
N GLY A 76 -3.32 -1.50 17.93
CA GLY A 76 -2.93 -2.90 18.15
C GLY A 76 -2.58 -3.67 16.86
N SER A 77 -3.05 -3.19 15.71
CA SER A 77 -2.68 -3.75 14.40
C SER A 77 -1.21 -3.51 14.07
N THR A 78 -0.62 -2.40 14.52
CA THR A 78 0.80 -2.13 14.38
C THR A 78 1.64 -3.18 15.13
N ASP A 79 1.26 -3.52 16.36
CA ASP A 79 1.92 -4.58 17.13
C ASP A 79 1.81 -5.96 16.49
N PHE A 80 0.66 -6.25 15.87
CA PHE A 80 0.36 -7.58 15.36
C PHE A 80 0.90 -7.78 13.94
N TRP A 81 0.64 -6.81 13.05
CA TRP A 81 0.95 -6.92 11.63
C TRP A 81 2.19 -6.13 11.20
N GLY A 82 2.62 -5.12 11.97
CA GLY A 82 3.63 -4.15 11.53
C GLY A 82 3.11 -3.24 10.42
N ILE A 83 1.84 -2.85 10.50
CA ILE A 83 1.13 -2.06 9.49
C ILE A 83 0.41 -0.90 10.19
N SER A 84 0.42 0.29 9.58
CA SER A 84 -0.35 1.44 10.03
C SER A 84 -1.81 1.32 9.57
N PHE A 85 -2.74 1.37 10.53
CA PHE A 85 -4.20 1.30 10.30
C PHE A 85 -4.95 2.57 10.69
N SER A 86 -4.23 3.67 10.89
CA SER A 86 -4.84 4.96 11.24
C SER A 86 -4.16 6.12 10.52
N PRO A 87 -4.89 7.20 10.20
CA PRO A 87 -4.31 8.40 9.62
C PRO A 87 -3.27 9.02 10.57
N SER A 88 -2.18 9.53 10.03
CA SER A 88 -1.24 10.40 10.75
C SER A 88 -1.87 11.79 10.99
N SER A 89 -1.20 12.64 11.76
CA SER A 89 -1.69 14.01 12.01
C SER A 89 -1.75 14.83 10.72
N THR A 90 -0.85 14.58 9.79
CA THR A 90 -0.79 15.24 8.49
C THR A 90 -1.82 14.73 7.48
N GLU A 91 -2.43 13.58 7.75
CA GLU A 91 -3.45 12.96 6.90
C GLU A 91 -4.89 13.29 7.35
N GLN A 92 -5.11 14.22 8.29
CA GLN A 92 -6.43 14.46 8.91
C GLN A 92 -7.39 15.32 8.08
N GLY A 93 -6.90 16.05 7.10
CA GLY A 93 -7.72 16.97 6.30
C GLY A 93 -8.07 16.46 4.91
N PRO A 94 -8.97 17.16 4.19
CA PRO A 94 -9.16 16.95 2.76
C PRO A 94 -7.90 17.33 2.00
N MET A 95 -7.67 16.67 0.88
CA MET A 95 -6.59 16.99 -0.06
C MET A 95 -7.03 18.13 -0.98
N THR A 96 -6.08 18.97 -1.38
CA THR A 96 -6.27 19.80 -2.56
C THR A 96 -6.42 18.93 -3.81
N GLU A 97 -6.97 19.46 -4.89
CA GLU A 97 -7.14 18.69 -6.13
C GLU A 97 -5.79 18.20 -6.67
N ALA A 98 -4.73 19.03 -6.60
CA ALA A 98 -3.39 18.63 -7.03
C ALA A 98 -2.79 17.50 -6.20
N GLU A 99 -2.96 17.52 -4.86
CA GLU A 99 -2.53 16.45 -3.98
C GLU A 99 -3.31 15.16 -4.23
N PHE A 100 -4.63 15.29 -4.44
CA PHE A 100 -5.49 14.17 -4.77
C PHE A 100 -5.07 13.51 -6.08
N ASP A 101 -4.91 14.29 -7.16
CA ASP A 101 -4.51 13.78 -8.48
C ASP A 101 -3.13 13.12 -8.44
N ARG A 102 -2.17 13.70 -7.69
CA ARG A 102 -0.87 13.08 -7.46
C ARG A 102 -1.01 11.74 -6.73
N GLY A 103 -1.77 11.71 -5.65
CA GLY A 103 -2.00 10.48 -4.87
C GLY A 103 -2.66 9.38 -5.70
N ILE A 104 -3.67 9.73 -6.52
CA ILE A 104 -4.34 8.79 -7.42
C ILE A 104 -3.40 8.31 -8.53
N THR A 105 -2.52 9.17 -9.05
CA THR A 105 -1.53 8.78 -10.05
C THR A 105 -0.59 7.71 -9.49
N LEU A 106 -0.10 7.89 -8.26
CA LEU A 106 0.74 6.91 -7.56
C LEU A 106 -0.03 5.61 -7.21
N LEU A 107 -1.29 5.71 -6.81
CA LEU A 107 -2.13 4.52 -6.58
C LEU A 107 -2.34 3.72 -7.87
N ARG A 108 -2.61 4.40 -9.00
CA ARG A 108 -2.72 3.73 -10.31
C ARG A 108 -1.41 3.07 -10.74
N ALA A 109 -0.28 3.69 -10.45
CA ALA A 109 1.04 3.10 -10.69
C ALA A 109 1.26 1.86 -9.82
N ALA A 110 0.83 1.87 -8.55
CA ALA A 110 0.88 0.71 -7.68
C ALA A 110 0.02 -0.46 -8.23
N TRP A 111 -1.19 -0.18 -8.73
CA TRP A 111 -2.02 -1.19 -9.41
C TRP A 111 -1.34 -1.75 -10.67
N ALA A 112 -0.77 -0.89 -11.52
CA ALA A 112 -0.08 -1.31 -12.73
C ALA A 112 1.15 -2.17 -12.42
N PHE A 113 1.91 -1.80 -11.39
CA PHE A 113 3.05 -2.60 -10.90
C PHE A 113 2.57 -3.98 -10.42
N PHE A 114 1.55 -4.03 -9.56
CA PHE A 114 0.96 -5.28 -9.08
C PHE A 114 0.49 -6.18 -10.24
N ASP A 115 -0.25 -5.62 -11.20
CA ASP A 115 -0.74 -6.35 -12.36
C ASP A 115 0.43 -6.91 -13.20
N SER A 116 1.52 -6.15 -13.36
CA SER A 116 2.72 -6.60 -14.06
C SER A 116 3.45 -7.74 -13.33
N VAL A 117 3.54 -7.66 -12.01
CA VAL A 117 4.12 -8.72 -11.17
C VAL A 117 3.27 -9.98 -11.28
N ALA A 118 1.96 -9.86 -11.08
CA ALA A 118 1.02 -10.97 -11.17
C ALA A 118 1.07 -11.72 -12.51
N ALA A 119 1.35 -10.99 -13.60
CA ALA A 119 1.44 -11.56 -14.94
C ALA A 119 2.74 -12.36 -15.21
N ARG A 120 3.84 -12.06 -14.49
CA ARG A 120 5.17 -12.63 -14.78
C ARG A 120 5.65 -13.70 -13.80
N VAL A 121 5.11 -13.70 -12.55
CA VAL A 121 5.53 -14.67 -11.53
C VAL A 121 4.86 -16.02 -11.74
N SER A 122 5.48 -17.08 -11.23
CA SER A 122 4.96 -18.45 -11.30
C SER A 122 3.61 -18.58 -10.57
N PRO A 123 2.71 -19.49 -11.02
CA PRO A 123 1.46 -19.75 -10.31
C PRO A 123 1.66 -20.27 -8.89
N GLU A 124 2.65 -21.13 -8.70
CA GLU A 124 3.03 -21.67 -7.41
C GLU A 124 4.08 -20.78 -6.75
N MET A 125 3.91 -20.54 -5.45
CA MET A 125 4.79 -19.69 -4.64
C MET A 125 5.56 -20.52 -3.63
N ARG A 126 6.78 -20.10 -3.32
CA ARG A 126 7.58 -20.70 -2.24
C ARG A 126 6.80 -20.70 -0.93
N LYS A 127 6.68 -21.84 -0.32
CA LYS A 127 6.02 -22.01 0.96
C LYS A 127 6.96 -21.65 2.12
N GLY A 128 6.41 -21.13 3.20
CA GLY A 128 7.17 -20.91 4.42
C GLY A 128 7.64 -22.22 5.05
N PRO A 129 8.54 -22.18 6.07
CA PRO A 129 9.16 -23.36 6.69
C PRO A 129 8.18 -24.40 7.25
N ARG A 130 6.91 -23.99 7.49
CA ARG A 130 5.83 -24.85 7.98
C ARG A 130 4.85 -25.26 6.88
N GLY A 131 5.21 -25.10 5.61
CA GLY A 131 4.33 -25.38 4.46
C GLY A 131 3.20 -24.37 4.26
N GLY A 132 3.12 -23.31 5.08
CA GLY A 132 2.11 -22.28 4.97
C GLY A 132 2.46 -21.24 3.89
N GLY A 133 1.44 -20.54 3.41
CA GLY A 133 1.57 -19.48 2.42
C GLY A 133 0.49 -19.60 1.33
N ARG A 134 0.28 -18.49 0.65
CA ARG A 134 -0.68 -18.39 -0.46
C ARG A 134 0.07 -18.56 -1.78
N ASP A 135 -0.55 -19.19 -2.76
CA ASP A 135 -0.11 -19.18 -4.15
C ASP A 135 -0.55 -17.88 -4.82
N ARG A 136 0.04 -17.56 -5.98
CA ARG A 136 -0.18 -16.32 -6.74
C ARG A 136 -1.66 -15.94 -6.83
N ASP A 137 -2.50 -16.83 -7.31
CA ASP A 137 -3.92 -16.52 -7.58
C ASP A 137 -4.70 -16.23 -6.29
N ARG A 138 -4.29 -16.84 -5.16
CA ARG A 138 -4.86 -16.54 -3.84
C ARG A 138 -4.37 -15.20 -3.30
N ILE A 139 -3.14 -14.78 -3.60
CA ILE A 139 -2.64 -13.44 -3.27
C ILE A 139 -3.41 -12.42 -4.08
N ILE A 140 -3.54 -12.61 -5.39
CA ILE A 140 -4.27 -11.72 -6.29
C ILE A 140 -5.72 -11.54 -5.82
N SER A 141 -6.44 -12.65 -5.61
CA SER A 141 -7.85 -12.57 -5.19
C SER A 141 -8.01 -11.91 -3.83
N HIS A 142 -7.09 -12.17 -2.88
CA HIS A 142 -7.09 -11.51 -1.58
C HIS A 142 -6.90 -9.99 -1.70
N THR A 143 -5.92 -9.56 -2.48
CA THR A 143 -5.60 -8.14 -2.68
C THR A 143 -6.78 -7.39 -3.29
N ILE A 144 -7.38 -7.95 -4.35
CA ILE A 144 -8.54 -7.36 -5.01
C ILE A 144 -9.77 -7.32 -4.08
N ARG A 145 -10.06 -8.40 -3.35
CA ARG A 145 -11.18 -8.43 -2.41
C ARG A 145 -11.01 -7.45 -1.26
N GLN A 146 -9.82 -7.33 -0.68
CA GLN A 146 -9.59 -6.36 0.41
C GLN A 146 -9.83 -4.93 -0.07
N GLU A 147 -9.40 -4.57 -1.26
CA GLU A 147 -9.68 -3.24 -1.81
C GLU A 147 -11.18 -3.07 -2.10
N SER A 148 -11.78 -4.00 -2.85
CA SER A 148 -13.14 -3.84 -3.37
C SER A 148 -14.25 -4.08 -2.33
N GLU A 149 -14.04 -5.02 -1.41
CA GLU A 149 -15.06 -5.45 -0.44
C GLU A 149 -14.86 -4.85 0.96
N SER A 150 -13.65 -4.29 1.24
CA SER A 150 -13.33 -3.69 2.52
C SER A 150 -12.98 -2.20 2.41
N PHE A 151 -11.90 -1.83 1.69
CA PHE A 151 -11.43 -0.43 1.68
C PHE A 151 -12.40 0.50 0.98
N ALA A 152 -12.96 0.10 -0.16
CA ALA A 152 -13.93 0.88 -0.92
C ALA A 152 -15.20 1.21 -0.13
N THR A 153 -15.57 0.38 0.84
CA THR A 153 -16.70 0.68 1.73
C THR A 153 -16.47 1.92 2.60
N GLY A 154 -15.19 2.28 2.84
CA GLY A 154 -14.82 3.50 3.58
C GLY A 154 -15.20 4.79 2.87
N VAL A 155 -15.42 4.75 1.56
CA VAL A 155 -15.92 5.87 0.73
C VAL A 155 -17.31 5.58 0.15
N GLY A 156 -18.05 4.66 0.76
CA GLY A 156 -19.44 4.37 0.38
C GLY A 156 -19.61 3.50 -0.86
N LEU A 157 -18.52 3.07 -1.51
CA LEU A 157 -18.63 2.18 -2.67
C LEU A 157 -18.87 0.74 -2.22
N ARG A 158 -19.93 0.14 -2.73
CA ARG A 158 -20.27 -1.28 -2.52
C ARG A 158 -20.54 -1.94 -3.86
N ILE A 159 -19.87 -3.06 -4.09
CA ILE A 159 -20.07 -3.90 -5.28
C ILE A 159 -20.43 -5.32 -4.83
N PRO A 160 -21.07 -6.13 -5.67
CA PRO A 160 -21.32 -7.55 -5.38
C PRO A 160 -20.02 -8.29 -5.07
N GLU A 161 -20.10 -9.26 -4.16
CA GLU A 161 -18.95 -10.09 -3.80
C GLU A 161 -18.33 -10.75 -5.02
N GLY A 162 -17.01 -10.65 -5.14
CA GLY A 162 -16.24 -11.21 -6.25
C GLY A 162 -16.41 -10.51 -7.60
N ALA A 163 -17.22 -9.46 -7.70
CA ALA A 163 -17.44 -8.74 -8.96
C ALA A 163 -16.13 -8.18 -9.55
N ALA A 164 -15.20 -7.74 -8.71
CA ALA A 164 -13.90 -7.23 -9.13
C ALA A 164 -12.88 -8.33 -9.52
N LEU A 165 -13.20 -9.61 -9.39
CA LEU A 165 -12.27 -10.70 -9.74
C LEU A 165 -12.21 -11.00 -11.25
N THR A 166 -13.06 -10.38 -12.04
CA THR A 166 -12.97 -10.45 -13.51
C THR A 166 -12.21 -9.24 -14.06
N PRO A 167 -11.54 -9.35 -15.22
CA PRO A 167 -10.80 -8.22 -15.79
C PRO A 167 -11.66 -6.96 -15.99
N ASP A 168 -12.89 -7.13 -16.48
CA ASP A 168 -13.82 -6.01 -16.69
C ASP A 168 -14.32 -5.43 -15.36
N GLY A 169 -14.65 -6.30 -14.42
CA GLY A 169 -15.09 -5.90 -13.08
C GLY A 169 -14.00 -5.16 -12.31
N LEU A 170 -12.73 -5.59 -12.43
CA LEU A 170 -11.59 -4.89 -11.81
C LEU A 170 -11.38 -3.50 -12.41
N ARG A 171 -11.45 -3.38 -13.75
CA ARG A 171 -11.35 -2.06 -14.40
C ARG A 171 -12.46 -1.11 -13.96
N GLN A 172 -13.70 -1.62 -13.92
CA GLN A 172 -14.83 -0.83 -13.45
C GLN A 172 -14.69 -0.44 -11.99
N HIS A 173 -14.33 -1.40 -11.12
CA HIS A 173 -14.11 -1.14 -9.69
C HIS A 173 -13.07 -0.04 -9.46
N ARG A 174 -11.89 -0.12 -10.08
CA ARG A 174 -10.82 0.87 -9.93
C ARG A 174 -11.27 2.27 -10.38
N LYS A 175 -12.06 2.36 -11.45
CA LYS A 175 -12.66 3.62 -11.91
C LYS A 175 -13.63 4.17 -10.87
N ASP A 176 -14.57 3.36 -10.40
CA ASP A 176 -15.61 3.77 -9.46
C ASP A 176 -15.00 4.10 -8.09
N TYR A 177 -13.94 3.40 -7.69
CA TYR A 177 -13.25 3.64 -6.44
C TYR A 177 -12.54 5.00 -6.43
N VAL A 178 -11.87 5.38 -7.51
CA VAL A 178 -11.27 6.72 -7.66
C VAL A 178 -12.35 7.80 -7.62
N GLU A 179 -13.47 7.60 -8.32
CA GLU A 179 -14.58 8.55 -8.31
C GLU A 179 -15.21 8.69 -6.92
N ALA A 180 -15.42 7.58 -6.22
CA ALA A 180 -15.93 7.59 -4.86
C ALA A 180 -14.98 8.33 -3.89
N MET A 181 -13.65 8.11 -4.01
CA MET A 181 -12.66 8.86 -3.22
C MET A 181 -12.70 10.36 -3.54
N ARG A 182 -12.85 10.75 -4.81
CA ARG A 182 -12.94 12.17 -5.23
C ARG A 182 -14.16 12.85 -4.61
N ARG A 183 -15.32 12.22 -4.71
CA ARG A 183 -16.56 12.72 -4.11
C ARG A 183 -16.46 12.81 -2.58
N TYR A 184 -15.83 11.82 -1.95
CA TYR A 184 -15.60 11.85 -0.50
C TYR A 184 -14.66 13.00 -0.12
N ASN A 185 -13.57 13.23 -0.87
CA ASN A 185 -12.65 14.35 -0.65
C ASN A 185 -13.32 15.71 -0.82
N ALA A 186 -14.29 15.80 -1.73
CA ALA A 186 -15.11 17.00 -1.94
C ALA A 186 -16.18 17.24 -0.85
N GLY A 187 -16.29 16.34 0.14
CA GLY A 187 -17.28 16.46 1.23
C GLY A 187 -18.72 16.13 0.81
N GLU A 188 -18.92 15.38 -0.27
CA GLU A 188 -20.26 15.02 -0.78
C GLU A 188 -20.97 13.92 0.05
N PHE A 189 -20.36 13.43 1.12
CA PHE A 189 -20.91 12.41 1.99
C PHE A 189 -21.31 12.99 3.36
N GLU A 190 -22.53 12.74 3.79
CA GLU A 190 -23.06 13.24 5.07
C GLU A 190 -22.41 12.61 6.30
N LYS A 191 -21.88 11.40 6.19
CA LYS A 191 -21.25 10.68 7.32
C LYS A 191 -20.03 9.89 6.86
N PRO A 192 -18.87 10.07 7.50
CA PRO A 192 -17.73 9.18 7.31
C PRO A 192 -18.10 7.77 7.77
N MET A 193 -17.92 6.77 6.92
CA MET A 193 -18.23 5.37 7.26
C MET A 193 -17.18 4.75 8.19
N ARG A 194 -15.95 5.32 8.21
CA ARG A 194 -14.84 4.97 9.10
C ARG A 194 -14.08 6.25 9.45
N SER A 195 -13.26 6.20 10.48
CA SER A 195 -12.30 7.28 10.83
C SER A 195 -11.12 7.37 9.85
N TRP A 196 -11.30 6.95 8.62
CA TRP A 196 -10.29 7.01 7.57
C TRP A 196 -10.49 8.27 6.73
N THR A 197 -9.38 8.92 6.44
CA THR A 197 -9.31 10.09 5.56
C THR A 197 -8.88 9.67 4.17
N ILE A 198 -9.04 10.52 3.18
CA ILE A 198 -8.63 10.20 1.79
C ILE A 198 -7.12 10.02 1.66
N PRO A 199 -6.26 10.89 2.25
CA PRO A 199 -4.80 10.65 2.21
C PRO A 199 -4.42 9.29 2.77
N PHE A 200 -4.98 8.92 3.93
CA PHE A 200 -4.75 7.61 4.54
C PHE A 200 -5.23 6.48 3.62
N LEU A 201 -6.43 6.58 3.05
CA LEU A 201 -7.01 5.53 2.22
C LEU A 201 -6.18 5.28 0.96
N ILE A 202 -5.69 6.34 0.30
CA ILE A 202 -4.78 6.24 -0.85
C ILE A 202 -3.49 5.53 -0.43
N ARG A 203 -2.86 5.98 0.66
CA ARG A 203 -1.63 5.38 1.18
C ARG A 203 -1.81 3.92 1.55
N HIS A 204 -2.90 3.59 2.24
CA HIS A 204 -3.19 2.23 2.71
C HIS A 204 -3.51 1.28 1.55
N SER A 205 -4.30 1.73 0.57
CA SER A 205 -4.59 0.95 -0.64
C SER A 205 -3.31 0.69 -1.46
N ALA A 206 -2.49 1.71 -1.68
CA ALA A 206 -1.21 1.56 -2.35
C ALA A 206 -0.27 0.61 -1.59
N PHE A 207 -0.17 0.76 -0.26
CA PHE A 207 0.66 -0.12 0.57
C PHE A 207 0.22 -1.59 0.46
N HIS A 208 -1.07 -1.89 0.64
CA HIS A 208 -1.56 -3.26 0.59
C HIS A 208 -1.32 -3.90 -0.78
N THR A 209 -1.51 -3.14 -1.85
CA THR A 209 -1.24 -3.58 -3.22
C THR A 209 0.25 -3.89 -3.44
N LEU A 210 1.13 -2.97 -3.03
CA LEU A 210 2.58 -3.12 -3.21
C LEU A 210 3.19 -4.20 -2.30
N ASP A 211 2.71 -4.31 -1.07
CA ASP A 211 3.18 -5.35 -0.14
C ASP A 211 2.93 -6.75 -0.71
N HIS A 212 1.76 -6.96 -1.31
CA HIS A 212 1.43 -8.22 -1.98
C HIS A 212 2.13 -8.41 -3.34
N ALA A 213 2.42 -7.34 -4.07
CA ALA A 213 3.27 -7.43 -5.26
C ALA A 213 4.68 -7.91 -4.88
N TRP A 214 5.29 -7.29 -3.88
CA TRP A 214 6.61 -7.68 -3.38
C TRP A 214 6.59 -9.07 -2.70
N GLU A 215 5.47 -9.46 -2.03
CA GLU A 215 5.30 -10.82 -1.54
C GLU A 215 5.38 -11.85 -2.68
N MET A 216 4.75 -11.57 -3.82
CA MET A 216 4.80 -12.44 -4.99
C MET A 216 6.21 -12.51 -5.59
N GLU A 217 6.90 -11.37 -5.74
CA GLU A 217 8.29 -11.35 -6.22
C GLU A 217 9.24 -12.15 -5.32
N ASP A 218 9.14 -11.93 -4.00
CA ASP A 218 10.01 -12.58 -3.02
C ASP A 218 9.77 -14.09 -2.91
N LYS A 219 8.59 -14.57 -3.30
CA LYS A 219 8.20 -15.98 -3.24
C LYS A 219 8.17 -16.68 -4.60
N ASP A 220 8.50 -15.97 -5.66
CA ASP A 220 8.50 -16.53 -7.02
C ASP A 220 9.51 -17.67 -7.16
N LEU A 221 9.05 -18.84 -7.60
CA LEU A 221 9.88 -20.01 -7.86
C LEU A 221 10.65 -19.91 -9.18
N GLY A 222 10.25 -19.01 -10.08
CA GLY A 222 10.96 -18.73 -11.33
C GLY A 222 12.11 -17.74 -11.19
N ALA A 223 12.30 -17.12 -10.02
CA ALA A 223 13.37 -16.17 -9.79
C ALA A 223 14.74 -16.86 -9.74
N PRO A 224 15.82 -16.28 -10.33
CA PRO A 224 17.18 -16.80 -10.21
C PRO A 224 17.57 -16.90 -8.72
N GLY A 225 18.00 -18.08 -8.27
CA GLY A 225 18.42 -18.34 -6.90
C GLY A 225 17.28 -18.82 -5.95
N ALA A 226 16.10 -19.14 -6.47
CA ALA A 226 14.97 -19.64 -5.66
C ALA A 226 15.24 -20.97 -4.93
N ASP A 227 16.26 -21.72 -5.35
CA ASP A 227 16.61 -23.06 -4.84
C ASP A 227 17.65 -23.06 -3.69
N GLU A 228 18.15 -21.90 -3.24
CA GLU A 228 19.06 -21.87 -2.09
C GLU A 228 18.28 -21.85 -0.76
N PRO A 229 18.42 -22.87 0.09
CA PRO A 229 17.80 -22.88 1.43
C PRO A 229 18.54 -21.87 2.33
N HIS A 230 17.81 -20.92 2.86
CA HIS A 230 18.25 -20.00 3.93
C HIS A 230 18.04 -20.59 5.30
#